data_b1b49834f31b7e2bdc18c50e82ff0ab5
#
_entry.id   b1b49834f31b7e2bdc18c50e82ff0ab5
#
_cell.length_a   1.000
_cell.length_b   1.000
_cell.length_c   1.000
_cell.angle_alpha   90.00
_cell.angle_beta   90.00
_cell.angle_gamma   90.00
#
_symmetry.space_group_name_H-M   'P 1'
#
loop_
_entity.id
_entity.type
_entity.pdbx_description
1 polymer ?
#
loop_
_entity_poly.entity_id
_entity_poly.type
_entity_poly.pdbx_seq_one_letter_code
_entity_poly.pdbx_strand_id
1 'polypeptide(L)'
;MKNNKRLLILVFVVLAVAVFSGPALRGWGRFLAPQGEGRAEAVVVEGFQTVQDGMMEAALTLIQEGRAKQIIIIIQGYPQKERLFSIQEHYPDRLGEELEQRGLTKDQYRIWVVPVNDHPMTLTEARSVVPRLAQAGIRRAFLLCRGFHTRRSLLVYQNQGNALGVRFIPYSYFPSYNQDTWWKDTEGIKEFASQTLKLGYYVGKGYIPISSLFKGSPGGFPAAPG
;
A
#
# COMPACT_ATOMS: atom_id res chain seq x y z
N MET A 1 -52.80 -15.42 -7.18
CA MET A 1 -51.64 -16.26 -7.49
C MET A 1 -50.45 -15.49 -8.11
N LYS A 2 -50.66 -14.46 -8.93
CA LYS A 2 -49.56 -13.69 -9.57
C LYS A 2 -48.68 -12.90 -8.60
N ASN A 3 -49.25 -12.35 -7.51
CA ASN A 3 -48.53 -11.56 -6.52
C ASN A 3 -47.56 -12.41 -5.65
N ASN A 4 -47.92 -13.64 -5.32
CA ASN A 4 -47.09 -14.51 -4.48
C ASN A 4 -45.81 -14.95 -5.21
N LYS A 5 -45.84 -15.13 -6.54
CA LYS A 5 -44.67 -15.45 -7.33
C LYS A 5 -43.67 -14.29 -7.37
N ARG A 6 -44.16 -13.04 -7.50
CA ARG A 6 -43.29 -11.85 -7.45
C ARG A 6 -42.66 -11.66 -6.08
N LEU A 7 -43.42 -11.87 -5.01
CA LEU A 7 -42.90 -11.82 -3.65
C LEU A 7 -41.83 -12.88 -3.42
N LEU A 8 -42.04 -14.12 -3.85
CA LEU A 8 -41.07 -15.20 -3.75
C LEU A 8 -39.77 -14.90 -4.53
N ILE A 9 -39.90 -14.35 -5.75
CA ILE A 9 -38.74 -13.91 -6.54
C ILE A 9 -37.96 -12.80 -5.82
N LEU A 10 -38.68 -11.80 -5.28
CA LEU A 10 -38.07 -10.71 -4.54
C LEU A 10 -37.30 -11.22 -3.30
N VAL A 11 -37.92 -12.11 -2.52
CA VAL A 11 -37.29 -12.72 -1.33
C VAL A 11 -36.05 -13.54 -1.74
N PHE A 12 -36.16 -14.32 -2.82
CA PHE A 12 -35.00 -15.08 -3.33
C PHE A 12 -33.87 -14.18 -3.79
N VAL A 13 -34.17 -13.09 -4.49
CA VAL A 13 -33.16 -12.09 -4.92
C VAL A 13 -32.52 -11.43 -3.71
N VAL A 14 -33.29 -11.02 -2.71
CA VAL A 14 -32.77 -10.41 -1.48
C VAL A 14 -31.87 -11.41 -0.73
N LEU A 15 -32.28 -12.66 -0.59
CA LEU A 15 -31.47 -13.70 0.03
C LEU A 15 -30.20 -13.99 -0.77
N ALA A 16 -30.28 -14.07 -2.10
CA ALA A 16 -29.12 -14.26 -2.96
C ALA A 16 -28.14 -13.08 -2.81
N VAL A 17 -28.64 -11.84 -2.86
CA VAL A 17 -27.80 -10.65 -2.63
C VAL A 17 -27.15 -10.70 -1.24
N ALA A 18 -27.90 -11.04 -0.19
CA ALA A 18 -27.38 -11.14 1.18
C ALA A 18 -26.28 -12.21 1.31
N VAL A 19 -26.45 -13.38 0.68
CA VAL A 19 -25.48 -14.48 0.72
C VAL A 19 -24.23 -14.18 -0.11
N PHE A 20 -24.41 -13.63 -1.31
CA PHE A 20 -23.28 -13.40 -2.24
C PHE A 20 -22.57 -12.06 -2.04
N SER A 21 -23.18 -11.08 -1.37
CA SER A 21 -22.53 -9.78 -1.14
C SER A 21 -21.28 -9.89 -0.26
N GLY A 22 -21.30 -10.69 0.78
CA GLY A 22 -20.15 -10.87 1.67
C GLY A 22 -18.89 -11.39 0.95
N PRO A 23 -18.96 -12.52 0.22
CA PRO A 23 -17.84 -13.00 -0.60
C PRO A 23 -17.37 -12.00 -1.66
N ALA A 24 -18.30 -11.33 -2.36
CA ALA A 24 -17.96 -10.32 -3.36
C ALA A 24 -17.24 -9.12 -2.75
N LEU A 25 -17.74 -8.58 -1.63
CA LEU A 25 -17.12 -7.47 -0.90
C LEU A 25 -15.74 -7.85 -0.36
N ARG A 26 -15.60 -9.07 0.16
CA ARG A 26 -14.29 -9.61 0.58
C ARG A 26 -13.32 -9.71 -0.59
N GLY A 27 -13.76 -10.26 -1.71
CA GLY A 27 -12.96 -10.36 -2.93
C GLY A 27 -12.47 -8.99 -3.41
N TRP A 28 -13.34 -7.98 -3.37
CA TRP A 28 -12.97 -6.62 -3.75
C TRP A 28 -12.01 -5.96 -2.74
N GLY A 29 -12.23 -6.18 -1.45
CA GLY A 29 -11.29 -5.73 -0.41
C GLY A 29 -9.89 -6.32 -0.62
N ARG A 30 -9.79 -7.62 -0.89
CA ARG A 30 -8.53 -8.31 -1.20
C ARG A 30 -7.90 -7.83 -2.52
N PHE A 31 -8.72 -7.47 -3.50
CA PHE A 31 -8.23 -6.86 -4.73
C PHE A 31 -7.57 -5.50 -4.47
N LEU A 32 -8.17 -4.63 -3.64
CA LEU A 32 -7.61 -3.32 -3.31
C LEU A 32 -6.43 -3.37 -2.34
N ALA A 33 -6.37 -4.37 -1.50
CA ALA A 33 -5.30 -4.55 -0.52
C ALA A 33 -4.64 -5.93 -0.67
N PRO A 34 -3.88 -6.14 -1.76
CA PRO A 34 -3.17 -7.39 -1.98
C PRO A 34 -2.10 -7.60 -0.90
N GLN A 35 -1.90 -8.87 -0.51
CA GLN A 35 -0.80 -9.31 0.33
C GLN A 35 0.13 -10.20 -0.47
N GLY A 36 1.42 -9.96 -0.34
CA GLY A 36 2.46 -10.76 -0.98
C GLY A 36 3.33 -11.47 0.04
N GLU A 37 3.89 -12.58 -0.39
CA GLU A 37 4.80 -13.40 0.42
C GLU A 37 6.20 -13.41 -0.17
N GLY A 38 7.17 -13.91 0.60
CA GLY A 38 8.56 -14.08 0.18
C GLY A 38 9.54 -13.21 0.96
N ARG A 39 10.70 -12.95 0.33
CA ARG A 39 11.80 -12.15 0.88
C ARG A 39 12.17 -11.01 -0.07
N ALA A 40 12.68 -9.93 0.48
CA ALA A 40 13.14 -8.75 -0.25
C ALA A 40 14.41 -8.17 0.39
N GLU A 41 15.09 -7.28 -0.31
CA GLU A 41 16.23 -6.56 0.24
C GLU A 41 15.79 -5.47 1.23
N ALA A 42 14.60 -4.89 1.00
CA ALA A 42 14.10 -3.81 1.84
C ALA A 42 12.58 -3.87 2.03
N VAL A 43 12.11 -3.19 3.10
CA VAL A 43 10.73 -2.77 3.28
C VAL A 43 10.65 -1.28 2.97
N VAL A 44 9.89 -0.88 1.98
CA VAL A 44 9.55 0.52 1.71
C VAL A 44 8.26 0.83 2.44
N VAL A 45 8.32 1.67 3.45
CA VAL A 45 7.16 2.15 4.20
C VAL A 45 6.67 3.42 3.53
N GLU A 46 5.51 3.33 2.87
CA GLU A 46 4.86 4.47 2.23
C GLU A 46 4.20 5.34 3.31
N GLY A 47 4.95 6.33 3.77
CA GLY A 47 4.49 7.31 4.75
C GLY A 47 3.83 8.50 4.07
N PHE A 48 3.02 9.23 4.87
CA PHE A 48 2.59 10.57 4.53
C PHE A 48 3.53 11.60 5.18
N GLN A 49 3.00 12.53 5.94
CA GLN A 49 3.81 13.47 6.74
C GLN A 49 4.44 12.79 7.96
N THR A 50 3.79 11.76 8.47
CA THR A 50 4.21 10.94 9.61
C THR A 50 3.96 9.47 9.31
N VAL A 51 4.72 8.60 9.97
CA VAL A 51 4.52 7.15 9.91
C VAL A 51 3.67 6.73 11.12
N GLN A 52 2.70 5.85 10.89
CA GLN A 52 1.88 5.28 11.97
C GLN A 52 2.66 4.18 12.69
N ASP A 53 2.55 4.13 14.02
CA ASP A 53 3.25 3.13 14.85
C ASP A 53 3.02 1.70 14.37
N GLY A 54 1.80 1.32 14.05
CA GLY A 54 1.52 -0.02 13.57
C GLY A 54 2.09 -0.34 12.19
N MET A 55 2.32 0.63 11.30
CA MET A 55 3.07 0.41 10.07
C MET A 55 4.55 0.16 10.39
N MET A 56 5.08 0.87 11.38
CA MET A 56 6.45 0.65 11.84
C MET A 56 6.61 -0.75 12.45
N GLU A 57 5.68 -1.17 13.31
CA GLU A 57 5.66 -2.53 13.87
C GLU A 57 5.60 -3.60 12.77
N ALA A 58 4.77 -3.40 11.74
CA ALA A 58 4.69 -4.31 10.61
C ALA A 58 6.01 -4.39 9.83
N ALA A 59 6.71 -3.26 9.65
CA ALA A 59 8.02 -3.22 9.01
C ALA A 59 9.09 -3.93 9.86
N LEU A 60 9.11 -3.69 11.17
CA LEU A 60 10.01 -4.36 12.12
C LEU A 60 9.80 -5.87 12.13
N THR A 61 8.54 -6.32 12.10
CA THR A 61 8.21 -7.74 12.01
C THR A 61 8.85 -8.38 10.77
N LEU A 62 8.80 -7.74 9.61
CA LEU A 62 9.44 -8.26 8.40
C LEU A 62 10.97 -8.36 8.52
N ILE A 63 11.62 -7.46 9.28
CA ILE A 63 13.06 -7.55 9.59
C ILE A 63 13.33 -8.71 10.54
N GLN A 64 12.57 -8.81 11.65
CA GLN A 64 12.75 -9.85 12.67
C GLN A 64 12.53 -11.27 12.11
N GLU A 65 11.58 -11.42 11.19
CA GLU A 65 11.33 -12.68 10.47
C GLU A 65 12.40 -13.00 9.40
N GLY A 66 13.39 -12.13 9.20
CA GLY A 66 14.41 -12.27 8.16
C GLY A 66 13.86 -12.20 6.74
N ARG A 67 12.69 -11.61 6.54
CA ARG A 67 12.04 -11.42 5.24
C ARG A 67 12.55 -10.17 4.53
N ALA A 68 13.08 -9.20 5.26
CA ALA A 68 13.76 -8.05 4.72
C ALA A 68 15.04 -7.75 5.52
N LYS A 69 15.98 -6.97 4.92
CA LYS A 69 17.27 -6.64 5.54
C LYS A 69 17.31 -5.22 6.10
N GLN A 70 16.53 -4.30 5.52
CA GLN A 70 16.49 -2.89 5.90
C GLN A 70 15.09 -2.30 5.70
N ILE A 71 14.84 -1.19 6.41
CA ILE A 71 13.62 -0.40 6.29
C ILE A 71 13.95 0.91 5.56
N ILE A 72 13.15 1.28 4.57
CA ILE A 72 13.22 2.57 3.90
C ILE A 72 11.91 3.30 4.15
N ILE A 73 11.97 4.37 4.92
CA ILE A 73 10.80 5.15 5.29
C ILE A 73 10.71 6.35 4.36
N ILE A 74 9.57 6.51 3.73
CA ILE A 74 9.28 7.63 2.86
C ILE A 74 8.45 8.66 3.63
N ILE A 75 8.96 9.87 3.75
CA ILE A 75 8.28 11.02 4.34
C ILE A 75 8.01 12.01 3.22
N GLN A 76 6.75 12.40 3.05
CA GLN A 76 6.36 13.42 2.09
C GLN A 76 6.70 14.81 2.64
N GLY A 77 7.65 15.49 2.00
CA GLY A 77 8.03 16.86 2.32
C GLY A 77 7.19 17.86 1.52
N TYR A 78 6.57 18.81 2.19
CA TYR A 78 5.89 19.94 1.53
C TYR A 78 6.86 21.07 1.21
N PRO A 79 6.58 21.90 0.19
CA PRO A 79 7.36 23.09 -0.10
C PRO A 79 7.48 24.02 1.12
N GLN A 80 8.63 24.63 1.30
CA GLN A 80 8.93 25.50 2.47
C GLN A 80 7.90 26.63 2.72
N LYS A 81 7.18 27.08 1.70
CA LYS A 81 6.16 28.14 1.82
C LYS A 81 4.96 27.79 2.71
N GLU A 82 4.71 26.49 2.95
CA GLU A 82 3.61 26.01 3.80
C GLU A 82 4.07 25.58 5.20
N ARG A 83 5.36 25.71 5.49
CA ARG A 83 5.94 25.37 6.79
C ARG A 83 5.75 26.50 7.79
N LEU A 84 4.61 26.53 8.45
CA LEU A 84 4.37 27.50 9.54
C LEU A 84 5.12 27.15 10.84
N PHE A 85 5.57 25.88 11.01
CA PHE A 85 6.34 25.45 12.18
C PHE A 85 7.30 24.31 11.82
N SER A 86 8.52 24.39 12.33
CA SER A 86 9.68 23.50 12.12
C SER A 86 9.55 22.07 12.66
N ILE A 87 8.37 21.60 13.05
CA ILE A 87 8.15 20.24 13.56
C ILE A 87 8.61 19.17 12.54
N GLN A 88 8.46 19.46 11.25
CA GLN A 88 8.86 18.51 10.20
C GLN A 88 10.38 18.47 9.96
N GLU A 89 11.14 19.48 10.33
CA GLU A 89 12.60 19.48 10.12
C GLU A 89 13.31 18.46 11.00
N HIS A 90 12.82 18.26 12.23
CA HIS A 90 13.40 17.33 13.19
C HIS A 90 12.71 15.94 13.20
N TYR A 91 11.64 15.76 12.44
CA TYR A 91 10.91 14.50 12.45
C TYR A 91 11.76 13.32 11.93
N PRO A 92 12.53 13.44 10.83
CA PRO A 92 13.42 12.38 10.38
C PRO A 92 14.46 11.96 11.44
N ASP A 93 15.05 12.92 12.15
CA ASP A 93 16.07 12.65 13.18
C ASP A 93 15.44 11.92 14.37
N ARG A 94 14.30 12.40 14.88
CA ARG A 94 13.55 11.73 15.95
C ARG A 94 13.09 10.34 15.58
N LEU A 95 12.66 10.16 14.35
CA LEU A 95 12.27 8.85 13.86
C LEU A 95 13.48 7.90 13.81
N GLY A 96 14.66 8.40 13.42
CA GLY A 96 15.91 7.64 13.46
C GLY A 96 16.26 7.20 14.89
N GLU A 97 16.20 8.12 15.86
CA GLU A 97 16.43 7.82 17.29
C GLU A 97 15.45 6.75 17.80
N GLU A 98 14.18 6.84 17.43
CA GLU A 98 13.16 5.85 17.81
C GLU A 98 13.45 4.46 17.22
N LEU A 99 13.88 4.40 15.96
CA LEU A 99 14.27 3.14 15.32
C LEU A 99 15.49 2.49 16.02
N GLU A 100 16.48 3.29 16.41
CA GLU A 100 17.63 2.82 17.18
C GLU A 100 17.21 2.31 18.57
N GLN A 101 16.28 2.98 19.25
CA GLN A 101 15.72 2.52 20.53
C GLN A 101 14.96 1.20 20.39
N ARG A 102 14.36 0.93 19.22
CA ARG A 102 13.71 -0.35 18.87
C ARG A 102 14.69 -1.43 18.41
N GLY A 103 15.99 -1.18 18.48
CA GLY A 103 17.07 -2.14 18.22
C GLY A 103 17.56 -2.22 16.79
N LEU A 104 17.18 -1.28 15.90
CA LEU A 104 17.75 -1.20 14.57
C LEU A 104 19.10 -0.47 14.60
N THR A 105 20.05 -0.96 13.81
CA THR A 105 21.32 -0.27 13.56
C THR A 105 21.17 0.73 12.39
N LYS A 106 22.03 1.73 12.29
CA LYS A 106 21.97 2.80 11.27
C LYS A 106 22.07 2.29 9.83
N ASP A 107 22.64 1.13 9.62
CA ASP A 107 22.69 0.46 8.31
C ASP A 107 21.40 -0.29 7.95
N GLN A 108 20.54 -0.55 8.94
CA GLN A 108 19.27 -1.26 8.77
C GLN A 108 18.09 -0.34 8.46
N TYR A 109 18.25 0.98 8.49
CA TYR A 109 17.17 1.89 8.08
C TYR A 109 17.68 3.07 7.26
N ARG A 110 16.80 3.64 6.47
CA ARG A 110 16.98 4.89 5.74
C ARG A 110 15.69 5.69 5.78
N ILE A 111 15.80 6.99 5.95
CA ILE A 111 14.66 7.91 5.94
C ILE A 111 14.83 8.83 4.73
N TRP A 112 13.89 8.75 3.80
CA TRP A 112 13.91 9.58 2.60
C TRP A 112 12.79 10.60 2.63
N VAL A 113 13.15 11.86 2.73
CA VAL A 113 12.21 12.96 2.52
C VAL A 113 12.06 13.17 1.01
N VAL A 114 10.84 13.03 0.54
CA VAL A 114 10.49 13.17 -0.88
C VAL A 114 9.63 14.41 -1.03
N PRO A 115 10.07 15.44 -1.79
CA PRO A 115 9.24 16.59 -2.07
C PRO A 115 8.06 16.17 -2.95
N VAL A 116 6.86 16.46 -2.48
CA VAL A 116 5.62 16.18 -3.20
C VAL A 116 4.99 17.51 -3.60
N ASN A 117 5.47 18.06 -4.71
CA ASN A 117 5.05 19.36 -5.22
C ASN A 117 3.91 19.25 -6.25
N ASP A 118 3.72 18.05 -6.83
CA ASP A 118 2.81 17.81 -7.93
C ASP A 118 1.81 16.69 -7.64
N HIS A 119 0.62 16.84 -8.16
CA HIS A 119 -0.38 15.80 -8.18
C HIS A 119 -0.30 14.96 -9.47
N PRO A 120 -0.52 13.66 -9.39
CA PRO A 120 -0.93 12.90 -8.21
C PRO A 120 0.25 12.46 -7.32
N MET A 121 0.13 12.69 -6.02
CA MET A 121 1.22 12.50 -5.03
C MET A 121 1.91 11.13 -5.09
N THR A 122 1.15 10.02 -5.14
CA THR A 122 1.73 8.67 -5.22
C THR A 122 2.61 8.47 -6.46
N LEU A 123 2.27 9.08 -7.60
CA LEU A 123 3.08 9.00 -8.80
C LEU A 123 4.38 9.80 -8.66
N THR A 124 4.28 11.01 -8.11
CA THR A 124 5.44 11.87 -7.83
C THR A 124 6.40 11.20 -6.85
N GLU A 125 5.85 10.59 -5.79
CA GLU A 125 6.62 9.82 -4.82
C GLU A 125 7.33 8.63 -5.48
N ALA A 126 6.61 7.79 -6.22
CA ALA A 126 7.20 6.64 -6.90
C ALA A 126 8.29 7.02 -7.90
N ARG A 127 8.12 8.12 -8.64
CA ARG A 127 9.15 8.66 -9.55
C ARG A 127 10.43 9.09 -8.83
N SER A 128 10.32 9.52 -7.58
CA SER A 128 11.47 9.88 -6.76
C SER A 128 12.11 8.67 -6.07
N VAL A 129 11.29 7.76 -5.55
CA VAL A 129 11.74 6.62 -4.72
C VAL A 129 12.35 5.51 -5.58
N VAL A 130 11.69 5.12 -6.67
CA VAL A 130 12.11 3.94 -7.44
C VAL A 130 13.51 4.07 -8.05
N PRO A 131 13.92 5.22 -8.62
CA PRO A 131 15.31 5.39 -9.07
C PRO A 131 16.33 5.30 -7.92
N ARG A 132 16.00 5.83 -6.73
CA ARG A 132 16.87 5.72 -5.55
C ARG A 132 17.05 4.29 -5.09
N LEU A 133 15.98 3.47 -5.12
CA LEU A 133 16.05 2.03 -4.85
C LEU A 133 17.01 1.33 -5.83
N ALA A 134 16.82 1.60 -7.13
CA ALA A 134 17.67 1.01 -8.16
C ALA A 134 19.16 1.39 -7.99
N GLN A 135 19.46 2.67 -7.70
CA GLN A 135 20.81 3.16 -7.40
C GLN A 135 21.41 2.54 -6.14
N ALA A 136 20.58 2.27 -5.12
CA ALA A 136 21.00 1.57 -3.91
C ALA A 136 21.16 0.04 -4.10
N GLY A 137 21.00 -0.47 -5.32
CA GLY A 137 21.14 -1.90 -5.63
C GLY A 137 19.93 -2.75 -5.20
N ILE A 138 18.83 -2.13 -4.76
CA ILE A 138 17.63 -2.82 -4.30
C ILE A 138 16.79 -3.20 -5.53
N ARG A 139 16.64 -4.50 -5.75
CA ARG A 139 15.90 -5.07 -6.88
C ARG A 139 14.54 -5.62 -6.48
N ARG A 140 14.35 -5.89 -5.18
CA ARG A 140 13.11 -6.40 -4.64
C ARG A 140 12.81 -5.74 -3.30
N ALA A 141 11.63 -5.16 -3.16
CA ALA A 141 11.21 -4.49 -1.93
C ALA A 141 9.77 -4.86 -1.57
N PHE A 142 9.50 -5.03 -0.29
CA PHE A 142 8.12 -4.93 0.18
C PHE A 142 7.66 -3.48 0.04
N LEU A 143 6.44 -3.28 -0.43
CA LEU A 143 5.78 -1.98 -0.42
C LEU A 143 4.69 -2.04 0.65
N LEU A 144 5.00 -1.48 1.81
CA LEU A 144 4.11 -1.44 2.96
C LEU A 144 3.25 -0.19 2.88
N CYS A 145 1.96 -0.41 2.69
CA CYS A 145 0.97 0.64 2.55
C CYS A 145 -0.17 0.46 3.53
N ARG A 146 -0.89 1.55 3.80
CA ARG A 146 -2.11 1.50 4.61
C ARG A 146 -3.29 0.98 3.79
N GLY A 147 -3.95 -0.07 4.30
CA GLY A 147 -5.25 -0.58 3.87
C GLY A 147 -5.46 -0.69 2.37
N PHE A 148 -6.58 -0.17 1.89
CA PHE A 148 -6.98 -0.23 0.48
C PHE A 148 -6.19 0.69 -0.45
N HIS A 149 -5.27 1.48 0.09
CA HIS A 149 -4.30 2.25 -0.69
C HIS A 149 -3.32 1.35 -1.47
N THR A 150 -3.06 0.15 -0.97
CA THR A 150 -2.00 -0.76 -1.42
C THR A 150 -2.05 -1.08 -2.92
N ARG A 151 -3.24 -1.40 -3.47
CA ARG A 151 -3.34 -1.74 -4.91
C ARG A 151 -2.89 -0.60 -5.81
N ARG A 152 -3.34 0.61 -5.54
CA ARG A 152 -3.00 1.79 -6.34
C ARG A 152 -1.50 2.10 -6.26
N SER A 153 -0.93 2.12 -5.07
CA SER A 153 0.51 2.31 -4.87
C SER A 153 1.32 1.23 -5.56
N LEU A 154 0.98 -0.04 -5.36
CA LEU A 154 1.66 -1.16 -6.01
C LEU A 154 1.72 -0.99 -7.53
N LEU A 155 0.60 -0.67 -8.17
CA LEU A 155 0.54 -0.53 -9.63
C LEU A 155 1.37 0.65 -10.11
N VAL A 156 1.36 1.77 -9.38
CA VAL A 156 2.17 2.96 -9.70
C VAL A 156 3.66 2.65 -9.53
N TYR A 157 4.06 2.10 -8.38
CA TYR A 157 5.46 1.75 -8.10
C TYR A 157 5.98 0.68 -9.05
N GLN A 158 5.19 -0.37 -9.33
CA GLN A 158 5.58 -1.42 -10.25
C GLN A 158 5.74 -0.91 -11.69
N ASN A 159 4.89 0.02 -12.12
CA ASN A 159 5.00 0.63 -13.44
C ASN A 159 6.31 1.42 -13.58
N GLN A 160 6.73 2.17 -12.55
CA GLN A 160 8.04 2.84 -12.51
C GLN A 160 9.19 1.82 -12.38
N GLY A 161 9.00 0.78 -11.57
CA GLY A 161 10.02 -0.24 -11.27
C GLY A 161 10.37 -1.12 -12.47
N ASN A 162 9.43 -1.40 -13.36
CA ASN A 162 9.64 -2.28 -14.51
C ASN A 162 10.81 -1.82 -15.40
N ALA A 163 10.95 -0.53 -15.64
CA ALA A 163 12.03 0.03 -16.47
C ALA A 163 13.40 -0.02 -15.76
N LEU A 164 13.43 -0.08 -14.44
CA LEU A 164 14.64 -0.04 -13.61
C LEU A 164 14.98 -1.39 -12.97
N GLY A 165 14.23 -2.44 -13.27
CA GLY A 165 14.42 -3.78 -12.73
C GLY A 165 14.11 -3.89 -11.24
N VAL A 166 13.27 -3.00 -10.69
CA VAL A 166 12.81 -3.03 -9.29
C VAL A 166 11.42 -3.67 -9.23
N ARG A 167 11.26 -4.67 -8.36
CA ARG A 167 10.00 -5.38 -8.15
C ARG A 167 9.47 -5.12 -6.75
N PHE A 168 8.15 -5.03 -6.63
CA PHE A 168 7.48 -4.76 -5.36
C PHE A 168 6.60 -5.92 -4.94
N ILE A 169 6.69 -6.28 -3.66
CA ILE A 169 5.83 -7.23 -2.98
C ILE A 169 4.86 -6.40 -2.13
N PRO A 170 3.55 -6.46 -2.38
CA PRO A 170 2.60 -5.67 -1.62
C PRO A 170 2.49 -6.17 -0.17
N TYR A 171 2.39 -5.24 0.77
CA TYR A 171 2.09 -5.53 2.16
C TYR A 171 1.11 -4.47 2.69
N SER A 172 -0.11 -4.91 3.00
CA SER A 172 -1.19 -4.03 3.44
C SER A 172 -1.31 -4.05 4.96
N TYR A 173 -1.26 -2.88 5.60
CA TYR A 173 -1.49 -2.71 7.02
C TYR A 173 -2.87 -2.08 7.28
N PHE A 174 -3.65 -2.67 8.17
CA PHE A 174 -4.98 -2.20 8.56
C PHE A 174 -4.98 -1.74 10.03
N PRO A 175 -5.10 -0.42 10.31
CA PRO A 175 -4.94 0.09 11.67
C PRO A 175 -6.15 -0.13 12.57
N SER A 176 -7.37 -0.11 12.02
CA SER A 176 -8.60 0.00 12.83
C SER A 176 -9.73 -0.94 12.40
N TYR A 177 -9.63 -1.58 11.25
CA TYR A 177 -10.66 -2.48 10.76
C TYR A 177 -10.06 -3.71 10.08
N ASN A 178 -10.86 -4.75 9.88
CA ASN A 178 -10.42 -6.00 9.26
C ASN A 178 -10.71 -5.98 7.75
N GLN A 179 -9.73 -6.37 6.94
CA GLN A 179 -9.82 -6.45 5.48
C GLN A 179 -10.99 -7.29 4.99
N ASP A 180 -11.30 -8.38 5.68
CA ASP A 180 -12.31 -9.35 5.27
C ASP A 180 -13.74 -8.99 5.75
N THR A 181 -13.86 -7.93 6.56
CA THR A 181 -15.15 -7.45 7.10
C THR A 181 -15.28 -5.93 7.08
N TRP A 182 -14.47 -5.25 6.24
CA TRP A 182 -14.36 -3.80 6.16
C TRP A 182 -15.71 -3.05 5.99
N TRP A 183 -16.69 -3.68 5.35
CA TRP A 183 -18.03 -3.10 5.15
C TRP A 183 -18.88 -3.02 6.42
N LYS A 184 -18.42 -3.60 7.53
CA LYS A 184 -19.04 -3.50 8.85
C LYS A 184 -18.46 -2.34 9.68
N ASP A 185 -17.46 -1.65 9.16
CA ASP A 185 -16.76 -0.56 9.82
C ASP A 185 -16.86 0.73 9.01
N THR A 186 -17.13 1.85 9.68
CA THR A 186 -17.32 3.15 9.01
C THR A 186 -16.04 3.64 8.34
N GLU A 187 -14.87 3.47 8.97
CA GLU A 187 -13.58 3.87 8.38
C GLU A 187 -13.22 2.94 7.22
N GLY A 188 -13.50 1.63 7.36
CA GLY A 188 -13.35 0.67 6.27
C GLY A 188 -14.15 1.05 5.04
N ILE A 189 -15.43 1.42 5.19
CA ILE A 189 -16.29 1.86 4.09
C ILE A 189 -15.75 3.13 3.43
N LYS A 190 -15.39 4.15 4.23
CA LYS A 190 -14.85 5.42 3.72
C LYS A 190 -13.56 5.21 2.95
N GLU A 191 -12.63 4.45 3.51
CA GLU A 191 -11.35 4.18 2.87
C GLU A 191 -11.53 3.38 1.58
N PHE A 192 -12.34 2.32 1.61
CA PHE A 192 -12.66 1.53 0.43
C PHE A 192 -13.23 2.37 -0.71
N ALA A 193 -14.25 3.18 -0.44
CA ALA A 193 -14.87 4.06 -1.43
C ALA A 193 -13.87 5.07 -2.00
N SER A 194 -13.11 5.73 -1.12
CA SER A 194 -12.09 6.71 -1.51
C SER A 194 -11.01 6.08 -2.40
N GLN A 195 -10.47 4.90 -2.03
CA GLN A 195 -9.40 4.27 -2.80
C GLN A 195 -9.90 3.65 -4.10
N THR A 196 -11.14 3.17 -4.15
CA THR A 196 -11.78 2.73 -5.41
C THR A 196 -11.89 3.89 -6.41
N LEU A 197 -12.39 5.05 -5.96
CA LEU A 197 -12.51 6.25 -6.81
C LEU A 197 -11.13 6.75 -7.28
N LYS A 198 -10.14 6.78 -6.37
CA LYS A 198 -8.78 7.19 -6.72
C LYS A 198 -8.14 6.22 -7.71
N LEU A 199 -8.32 4.91 -7.55
CA LEU A 199 -7.83 3.92 -8.52
C LEU A 199 -8.46 4.15 -9.90
N GLY A 200 -9.78 4.34 -9.97
CA GLY A 200 -10.48 4.66 -11.21
C GLY A 200 -9.96 5.95 -11.87
N TYR A 201 -9.71 7.00 -11.08
CA TYR A 201 -9.08 8.24 -11.57
C TYR A 201 -7.69 8.01 -12.17
N TYR A 202 -6.83 7.24 -11.48
CA TYR A 202 -5.48 6.94 -11.98
C TYR A 202 -5.49 6.15 -13.29
N VAL A 203 -6.42 5.21 -13.42
CA VAL A 203 -6.62 4.45 -14.68
C VAL A 203 -7.17 5.37 -15.77
N GLY A 204 -8.21 6.14 -15.48
CA GLY A 204 -8.83 7.05 -16.44
C GLY A 204 -7.88 8.15 -16.96
N LYS A 205 -6.91 8.57 -16.14
CA LYS A 205 -5.85 9.52 -16.53
C LYS A 205 -4.63 8.86 -17.19
N GLY A 206 -4.62 7.52 -17.32
CA GLY A 206 -3.51 6.79 -17.91
C GLY A 206 -2.25 6.69 -17.04
N TYR A 207 -2.32 7.06 -15.75
CA TYR A 207 -1.20 6.89 -14.82
C TYR A 207 -0.94 5.41 -14.47
N ILE A 208 -2.00 4.61 -14.54
CA ILE A 208 -1.96 3.14 -14.40
C ILE A 208 -2.54 2.54 -15.68
N PRO A 209 -1.77 1.77 -16.45
CA PRO A 209 -2.28 1.07 -17.62
C PRO A 209 -3.40 0.10 -17.23
N ILE A 210 -4.52 0.11 -17.96
CA ILE A 210 -5.67 -0.75 -17.66
C ILE A 210 -5.27 -2.25 -17.68
N SER A 211 -4.34 -2.62 -18.54
CA SER A 211 -3.81 -3.99 -18.64
C SER A 211 -3.11 -4.46 -17.37
N SER A 212 -2.58 -3.53 -16.56
CA SER A 212 -1.91 -3.86 -15.29
C SER A 212 -2.87 -4.23 -14.17
N LEU A 213 -4.16 -3.84 -14.26
CA LEU A 213 -5.19 -4.23 -13.30
C LEU A 213 -5.43 -5.75 -13.28
N PHE A 214 -5.29 -6.39 -14.45
CA PHE A 214 -5.60 -7.81 -14.66
C PHE A 214 -4.36 -8.70 -14.69
N LYS A 215 -3.15 -8.11 -14.70
CA LYS A 215 -1.94 -8.89 -14.46
C LYS A 215 -1.98 -9.34 -13.01
N GLY A 216 -2.08 -10.67 -12.79
CA GLY A 216 -2.16 -11.27 -11.47
C GLY A 216 -1.13 -10.67 -10.52
N SER A 217 -1.48 -10.53 -9.24
CA SER A 217 -0.49 -10.16 -8.21
C SER A 217 0.74 -11.04 -8.38
N PRO A 218 1.94 -10.48 -8.29
CA PRO A 218 3.19 -11.22 -8.45
C PRO A 218 3.46 -12.19 -7.27
N GLY A 219 2.46 -12.93 -6.82
CA GLY A 219 2.54 -13.96 -5.79
C GLY A 219 2.83 -15.36 -6.30
N GLY A 220 2.96 -15.55 -7.62
CA GLY A 220 3.33 -16.82 -8.24
C GLY A 220 4.67 -16.75 -8.94
N PHE A 221 5.77 -16.54 -8.18
CA PHE A 221 7.11 -16.63 -8.75
C PHE A 221 7.70 -18.03 -8.53
N PRO A 222 8.33 -18.61 -9.58
CA PRO A 222 9.18 -19.75 -9.37
C PRO A 222 10.29 -19.37 -8.38
N ALA A 223 10.60 -20.27 -7.45
CA ALA A 223 11.74 -20.16 -6.57
C ALA A 223 12.97 -19.83 -7.42
N ALA A 224 13.82 -18.89 -6.95
CA ALA A 224 15.11 -18.64 -7.56
C ALA A 224 15.87 -19.96 -7.59
N PRO A 225 16.56 -20.31 -8.70
CA PRO A 225 17.47 -21.43 -8.67
C PRO A 225 18.53 -21.17 -7.61
N GLY A 226 18.74 -22.16 -6.72
CA GLY A 226 19.72 -22.15 -5.64
C GLY A 226 21.16 -22.05 -6.13
#